data_5851ed2f3ee88f7555501477d2060177
#
_entry.id   5851ed2f3ee88f7555501477d2060177
#
_cell.length_a   1.000
_cell.length_b   1.000
_cell.length_c   1.000
_cell.angle_alpha   90.00
_cell.angle_beta   90.00
_cell.angle_gamma   90.00
#
_symmetry.space_group_name_H-M   'P 1'
#
loop_
_entity.id
_entity.type
_entity.pdbx_description
1 polymer ?
#
loop_
_entity_poly.entity_id
_entity_poly.type
_entity_poly.pdbx_seq_one_letter_code
_entity_poly.pdbx_strand_id
1 'polypeptide(L)'
;GERVYGMLAKPLGYQAGQRYPTILWLHGGPYSQDNWGFHNVVQTFAANGYAVVQVNYRGSSGRGRTFGRGIFADWGNRDVSDALAAVDHVVGLGVADSQRLGVGGWSYGGFLTNFIIVSDTRFKAAMAGAGSGTKSALYGTDLYAHGNELEWGTLWGNTDVWMRVSRPLYQADRVRTPTLFMHGVNDYNVPVSGSEQMYRALKTLRVPTQLVIYPGQHHGIAKPSYARDQLRRYLEWYGSYLSGSSRAAR
;
A
#
# COMPACT_ATOMS: atom_id res chain seq x y z
N GLY A 1 8.17 -23.04 3.04
CA GLY A 1 7.67 -21.85 2.40
C GLY A 1 8.80 -21.07 1.75
N GLU A 2 8.47 -20.12 0.87
CA GLU A 2 9.45 -19.23 0.24
C GLU A 2 10.03 -18.25 1.29
N ARG A 3 11.33 -17.98 1.22
CA ARG A 3 11.96 -17.00 2.10
C ARG A 3 11.80 -15.60 1.52
N VAL A 4 11.13 -14.70 2.23
CA VAL A 4 11.07 -13.27 1.91
C VAL A 4 12.01 -12.46 2.78
N TYR A 5 12.42 -11.30 2.29
CA TYR A 5 13.39 -10.43 2.95
C TYR A 5 12.76 -9.07 3.17
N GLY A 6 13.08 -8.46 4.28
CA GLY A 6 12.57 -7.15 4.63
C GLY A 6 13.57 -6.36 5.45
N MET A 7 13.22 -5.12 5.70
CA MET A 7 13.94 -4.20 6.56
C MET A 7 13.02 -3.68 7.63
N LEU A 8 13.55 -3.48 8.82
CA LEU A 8 12.85 -2.87 9.94
C LEU A 8 13.59 -1.58 10.32
N ALA A 9 12.96 -0.44 10.02
CA ALA A 9 13.40 0.83 10.57
C ALA A 9 12.78 1.00 11.95
N LYS A 10 13.63 1.08 12.97
CA LYS A 10 13.22 1.32 14.36
C LYS A 10 12.96 2.81 14.57
N PRO A 11 12.02 3.20 15.45
CA PRO A 11 11.78 4.61 15.74
C PRO A 11 12.98 5.26 16.42
N LEU A 12 13.10 6.57 16.27
CA LEU A 12 14.09 7.34 17.00
C LEU A 12 13.87 7.16 18.51
N GLY A 13 14.96 6.88 19.24
CA GLY A 13 14.89 6.58 20.67
C GLY A 13 14.34 5.18 21.00
N TYR A 14 14.43 4.23 20.07
CA TYR A 14 14.03 2.84 20.28
C TYR A 14 14.60 2.25 21.57
N GLN A 15 13.74 1.61 22.35
CA GLN A 15 14.10 0.86 23.57
C GLN A 15 13.71 -0.61 23.39
N ALA A 16 14.64 -1.51 23.68
CA ALA A 16 14.37 -2.94 23.63
C ALA A 16 13.28 -3.33 24.66
N GLY A 17 12.39 -4.22 24.26
CA GLY A 17 11.25 -4.64 25.09
C GLY A 17 10.01 -3.73 25.01
N GLN A 18 10.11 -2.56 24.42
CA GLN A 18 8.97 -1.68 24.14
C GLN A 18 8.36 -1.99 22.76
N ARG A 19 7.02 -2.00 22.68
CA ARG A 19 6.26 -2.15 21.43
C ARG A 19 5.85 -0.79 20.88
N TYR A 20 5.95 -0.64 19.57
CA TYR A 20 5.73 0.63 18.87
C TYR A 20 4.57 0.54 17.86
N PRO A 21 3.82 1.63 17.63
CA PRO A 21 2.93 1.71 16.48
C PRO A 21 3.77 1.46 15.23
N THR A 22 3.27 0.61 14.36
CA THR A 22 4.09 0.07 13.25
C THR A 22 3.37 0.23 11.93
N ILE A 23 4.09 0.70 10.93
CA ILE A 23 3.61 0.89 9.56
C ILE A 23 4.28 -0.13 8.66
N LEU A 24 3.48 -0.96 7.99
CA LEU A 24 3.93 -1.73 6.84
C LEU A 24 3.95 -0.80 5.63
N TRP A 25 5.14 -0.50 5.11
CA TRP A 25 5.32 0.35 3.95
C TRP A 25 5.74 -0.47 2.74
N LEU A 26 4.91 -0.46 1.70
CA LEU A 26 5.00 -1.32 0.53
C LEU A 26 5.59 -0.55 -0.66
N HIS A 27 6.64 -1.08 -1.26
CA HIS A 27 7.24 -0.49 -2.45
C HIS A 27 6.36 -0.61 -3.69
N GLY A 28 6.61 0.22 -4.68
CA GLY A 28 5.98 0.15 -6.01
C GLY A 28 6.61 -0.90 -6.92
N GLY A 29 6.18 -0.95 -8.15
CA GLY A 29 6.67 -1.89 -9.16
C GLY A 29 5.52 -2.70 -9.77
N PRO A 30 5.32 -4.00 -9.50
CA PRO A 30 5.91 -4.85 -8.43
C PRO A 30 7.39 -5.19 -8.60
N TYR A 31 7.91 -5.29 -9.84
CA TYR A 31 9.30 -5.64 -10.11
C TYR A 31 10.26 -4.49 -9.77
N SER A 32 10.39 -4.23 -8.47
CA SER A 32 11.28 -3.28 -7.82
C SER A 32 11.71 -3.88 -6.47
N GLN A 33 12.44 -3.13 -5.65
CA GLN A 33 12.80 -3.57 -4.29
C GLN A 33 13.10 -2.40 -3.39
N ASP A 34 12.84 -2.56 -2.10
CA ASP A 34 13.42 -1.75 -1.05
C ASP A 34 14.89 -2.14 -0.80
N ASN A 35 15.70 -1.19 -0.41
CA ASN A 35 17.13 -1.36 -0.14
C ASN A 35 17.58 -0.51 1.06
N TRP A 36 18.86 -0.61 1.43
CA TRP A 36 19.45 0.13 2.54
C TRP A 36 19.67 1.63 2.29
N GLY A 37 19.22 2.14 1.15
CA GLY A 37 19.30 3.57 0.84
C GLY A 37 18.40 4.43 1.72
N PHE A 38 18.65 5.73 1.73
CA PHE A 38 17.80 6.68 2.42
C PHE A 38 16.43 6.74 1.77
N HIS A 39 15.38 6.52 2.57
CA HIS A 39 13.98 6.60 2.15
C HIS A 39 13.25 7.65 3.00
N ASN A 40 12.97 8.82 2.43
CA ASN A 40 12.43 9.97 3.17
C ASN A 40 11.13 9.66 3.93
N VAL A 41 10.21 8.90 3.37
CA VAL A 41 8.94 8.52 4.02
C VAL A 41 9.21 7.63 5.24
N VAL A 42 10.05 6.61 5.08
CA VAL A 42 10.43 5.68 6.16
C VAL A 42 11.12 6.43 7.29
N GLN A 43 12.07 7.32 6.95
CA GLN A 43 12.77 8.14 7.95
C GLN A 43 11.84 9.13 8.64
N THR A 44 10.87 9.70 7.90
CA THR A 44 9.85 10.58 8.49
C THR A 44 9.00 9.82 9.51
N PHE A 45 8.55 8.61 9.21
CA PHE A 45 7.81 7.81 10.17
C PHE A 45 8.67 7.42 11.39
N ALA A 46 9.89 6.96 11.17
CA ALA A 46 10.80 6.57 12.26
C ALA A 46 11.12 7.74 13.20
N ALA A 47 11.31 8.95 12.64
CA ALA A 47 11.53 10.18 13.42
C ALA A 47 10.29 10.60 14.24
N ASN A 48 9.10 10.13 13.87
CA ASN A 48 7.84 10.42 14.56
C ASN A 48 7.34 9.24 15.41
N GLY A 49 8.23 8.31 15.80
CA GLY A 49 7.96 7.27 16.79
C GLY A 49 7.33 5.99 16.24
N TYR A 50 7.25 5.83 14.92
CA TYR A 50 6.76 4.60 14.30
C TYR A 50 7.91 3.63 14.00
N ALA A 51 7.71 2.34 14.23
CA ALA A 51 8.49 1.32 13.56
C ALA A 51 7.96 1.17 12.13
N VAL A 52 8.86 0.94 11.15
CA VAL A 52 8.46 0.77 9.75
C VAL A 52 8.99 -0.54 9.21
N VAL A 53 8.11 -1.38 8.72
CA VAL A 53 8.42 -2.65 8.07
C VAL A 53 8.37 -2.44 6.57
N GLN A 54 9.45 -2.74 5.88
CA GLN A 54 9.52 -2.82 4.43
C GLN A 54 9.78 -4.28 4.06
N VAL A 55 9.10 -4.80 3.06
CA VAL A 55 9.23 -6.19 2.64
C VAL A 55 9.35 -6.30 1.13
N ASN A 56 10.36 -7.03 0.69
CA ASN A 56 10.50 -7.43 -0.70
C ASN A 56 9.71 -8.73 -0.91
N TYR A 57 8.40 -8.55 -1.13
CA TYR A 57 7.45 -9.63 -1.37
C TYR A 57 7.72 -10.35 -2.70
N ARG A 58 7.19 -11.56 -2.90
CA ARG A 58 7.28 -12.22 -4.22
C ARG A 58 6.75 -11.29 -5.31
N GLY A 59 7.44 -11.21 -6.43
CA GLY A 59 7.26 -10.20 -7.45
C GLY A 59 8.33 -9.12 -7.45
N SER A 60 9.06 -8.93 -6.33
CA SER A 60 10.16 -7.98 -6.23
C SER A 60 11.38 -8.43 -7.06
N SER A 61 12.22 -7.45 -7.43
CA SER A 61 13.51 -7.69 -8.09
C SER A 61 14.60 -8.17 -7.11
N GLY A 62 15.81 -8.45 -7.62
CA GLY A 62 17.00 -8.73 -6.81
C GLY A 62 17.12 -10.16 -6.27
N ARG A 63 16.13 -11.06 -6.54
CA ARG A 63 16.11 -12.44 -6.05
C ARG A 63 15.97 -13.48 -7.16
N GLY A 64 16.35 -13.09 -8.38
CA GLY A 64 16.27 -13.95 -9.55
C GLY A 64 14.86 -14.01 -10.17
N ARG A 65 14.81 -14.63 -11.35
CA ARG A 65 13.62 -14.64 -12.21
C ARG A 65 12.42 -15.34 -11.56
N THR A 66 12.63 -16.45 -10.88
CA THR A 66 11.55 -17.24 -10.25
C THR A 66 10.85 -16.41 -9.18
N PHE A 67 11.59 -15.72 -8.33
CA PHE A 67 11.05 -14.85 -7.30
C PHE A 67 10.30 -13.65 -7.92
N GLY A 68 10.91 -12.97 -8.89
CA GLY A 68 10.30 -11.84 -9.59
C GLY A 68 9.03 -12.21 -10.37
N ARG A 69 8.90 -13.45 -10.83
CA ARG A 69 7.67 -13.97 -11.46
C ARG A 69 6.74 -14.68 -10.49
N GLY A 70 7.03 -14.66 -9.20
CA GLY A 70 6.27 -15.41 -8.18
C GLY A 70 4.81 -15.01 -8.06
N ILE A 71 4.43 -13.85 -8.60
CA ILE A 71 3.05 -13.32 -8.65
C ILE A 71 2.54 -13.13 -10.07
N PHE A 72 3.18 -13.73 -11.06
CA PHE A 72 2.77 -13.61 -12.47
C PHE A 72 1.32 -14.09 -12.63
N ALA A 73 0.48 -13.22 -13.19
CA ALA A 73 -0.97 -13.40 -13.32
C ALA A 73 -1.71 -13.73 -11.99
N ASP A 74 -1.10 -13.33 -10.84
CA ASP A 74 -1.62 -13.68 -9.50
C ASP A 74 -1.41 -12.55 -8.48
N TRP A 75 -1.50 -11.30 -8.92
CA TRP A 75 -1.36 -10.13 -8.05
C TRP A 75 -2.40 -10.12 -6.93
N GLY A 76 -1.96 -9.74 -5.73
CA GLY A 76 -2.82 -9.64 -4.56
C GLY A 76 -3.09 -10.96 -3.84
N ASN A 77 -2.27 -11.98 -4.06
CA ASN A 77 -2.36 -13.28 -3.38
C ASN A 77 -1.07 -13.57 -2.58
N ARG A 78 0.00 -14.02 -3.26
CA ARG A 78 1.25 -14.41 -2.59
C ARG A 78 2.00 -13.20 -2.02
N ASP A 79 1.97 -12.09 -2.70
CA ASP A 79 2.52 -10.80 -2.25
C ASP A 79 1.79 -10.27 -1.00
N VAL A 80 0.46 -10.41 -0.92
CA VAL A 80 -0.30 -10.12 0.32
C VAL A 80 0.14 -11.05 1.44
N SER A 81 0.25 -12.36 1.18
CA SER A 81 0.68 -13.32 2.19
C SER A 81 2.08 -13.00 2.73
N ASP A 82 3.01 -12.64 1.85
CA ASP A 82 4.37 -12.26 2.22
C ASP A 82 4.41 -10.97 3.06
N ALA A 83 3.59 -10.00 2.68
CA ALA A 83 3.46 -8.73 3.38
C ALA A 83 2.89 -8.92 4.81
N LEU A 84 1.86 -9.75 4.96
CA LEU A 84 1.28 -10.07 6.26
C LEU A 84 2.24 -10.88 7.14
N ALA A 85 2.96 -11.84 6.57
CA ALA A 85 3.98 -12.62 7.28
C ALA A 85 5.12 -11.74 7.82
N ALA A 86 5.52 -10.68 7.09
CA ALA A 86 6.51 -9.73 7.57
C ALA A 86 6.02 -8.96 8.81
N VAL A 87 4.74 -8.58 8.85
CA VAL A 87 4.12 -7.95 10.03
C VAL A 87 4.08 -8.94 11.20
N ASP A 88 3.63 -10.17 10.96
CA ASP A 88 3.58 -11.21 11.99
C ASP A 88 4.97 -11.46 12.60
N HIS A 89 6.00 -11.48 11.77
CA HIS A 89 7.38 -11.62 12.22
C HIS A 89 7.79 -10.49 13.17
N VAL A 90 7.53 -9.23 12.80
CA VAL A 90 7.93 -8.05 13.63
C VAL A 90 7.07 -7.94 14.90
N VAL A 91 5.81 -8.38 14.89
CA VAL A 91 5.00 -8.56 16.10
C VAL A 91 5.61 -9.65 17.00
N GLY A 92 6.02 -10.78 16.42
CA GLY A 92 6.70 -11.87 17.13
C GLY A 92 8.04 -11.47 17.75
N LEU A 93 8.79 -10.56 17.10
CA LEU A 93 10.02 -9.98 17.66
C LEU A 93 9.77 -9.02 18.85
N GLY A 94 8.50 -8.71 19.17
CA GLY A 94 8.16 -7.79 20.25
C GLY A 94 8.39 -6.32 19.94
N VAL A 95 8.61 -5.95 18.66
CA VAL A 95 8.81 -4.56 18.24
C VAL A 95 7.49 -3.89 17.85
N ALA A 96 6.66 -4.57 17.05
CA ALA A 96 5.37 -4.06 16.64
C ALA A 96 4.29 -4.25 17.71
N ASP A 97 3.49 -3.21 17.93
CA ASP A 97 2.26 -3.31 18.68
C ASP A 97 1.14 -3.78 17.75
N SER A 98 0.64 -5.00 17.96
CA SER A 98 -0.42 -5.61 17.14
C SER A 98 -1.75 -4.84 17.16
N GLN A 99 -1.96 -3.94 18.13
CA GLN A 99 -3.15 -3.10 18.23
C GLN A 99 -2.98 -1.75 17.51
N ARG A 100 -1.78 -1.41 17.07
CA ARG A 100 -1.44 -0.12 16.43
C ARG A 100 -0.70 -0.35 15.12
N LEU A 101 -1.32 -1.10 14.20
CA LEU A 101 -0.76 -1.41 12.89
C LEU A 101 -1.37 -0.51 11.81
N GLY A 102 -0.51 0.09 10.99
CA GLY A 102 -0.85 0.80 9.77
C GLY A 102 -0.28 0.09 8.54
N VAL A 103 -0.88 0.31 7.38
CA VAL A 103 -0.37 -0.19 6.09
C VAL A 103 -0.46 0.91 5.04
N GLY A 104 0.51 0.96 4.14
CA GLY A 104 0.46 1.89 3.02
C GLY A 104 1.59 1.68 2.03
N GLY A 105 1.48 2.38 0.91
CA GLY A 105 2.47 2.36 -0.14
C GLY A 105 2.05 3.20 -1.33
N TRP A 106 2.94 3.32 -2.31
CA TRP A 106 2.73 4.11 -3.52
C TRP A 106 2.77 3.22 -4.75
N SER A 107 1.98 3.53 -5.78
CA SER A 107 1.92 2.79 -7.04
C SER A 107 1.44 1.34 -6.80
N TYR A 108 2.22 0.35 -7.16
CA TYR A 108 1.91 -1.04 -6.81
C TYR A 108 1.74 -1.23 -5.29
N GLY A 109 2.51 -0.51 -4.45
CA GLY A 109 2.32 -0.52 -3.00
C GLY A 109 0.95 0.01 -2.57
N GLY A 110 0.41 1.02 -3.26
CA GLY A 110 -0.96 1.49 -3.07
C GLY A 110 -2.00 0.48 -3.55
N PHE A 111 -1.72 -0.20 -4.66
CA PHE A 111 -2.53 -1.30 -5.17
C PHE A 111 -2.55 -2.47 -4.17
N LEU A 112 -1.39 -2.89 -3.70
CA LEU A 112 -1.27 -3.97 -2.72
C LEU A 112 -1.91 -3.62 -1.37
N THR A 113 -1.88 -2.33 -0.97
CA THR A 113 -2.63 -1.84 0.19
C THR A 113 -4.13 -2.09 0.05
N ASN A 114 -4.71 -1.84 -1.13
CA ASN A 114 -6.13 -2.13 -1.39
C ASN A 114 -6.43 -3.64 -1.27
N PHE A 115 -5.54 -4.51 -1.73
CA PHE A 115 -5.69 -5.96 -1.52
C PHE A 115 -5.62 -6.37 -0.05
N ILE A 116 -4.70 -5.78 0.70
CA ILE A 116 -4.54 -6.09 2.13
C ILE A 116 -5.79 -5.70 2.91
N ILE A 117 -6.34 -4.51 2.72
CA ILE A 117 -7.49 -4.04 3.50
C ILE A 117 -8.81 -4.75 3.19
N VAL A 118 -8.94 -5.39 2.02
CA VAL A 118 -10.08 -6.28 1.72
C VAL A 118 -9.88 -7.71 2.24
N SER A 119 -8.64 -8.08 2.59
CA SER A 119 -8.27 -9.44 3.00
C SER A 119 -8.03 -9.57 4.50
N ASP A 120 -7.65 -8.49 5.19
CA ASP A 120 -7.25 -8.49 6.60
C ASP A 120 -7.74 -7.22 7.31
N THR A 121 -8.24 -7.35 8.54
CA THR A 121 -8.82 -6.27 9.34
C THR A 121 -7.95 -5.81 10.50
N ARG A 122 -6.72 -6.34 10.63
CA ARG A 122 -5.81 -6.00 11.74
C ARG A 122 -5.32 -4.54 11.70
N PHE A 123 -5.27 -3.92 10.53
CA PHE A 123 -4.76 -2.57 10.36
C PHE A 123 -5.79 -1.52 10.80
N LYS A 124 -5.33 -0.53 11.56
CA LYS A 124 -6.17 0.55 12.10
C LYS A 124 -6.21 1.78 11.20
N ALA A 125 -5.28 1.88 10.26
CA ALA A 125 -5.23 2.91 9.24
C ALA A 125 -4.53 2.39 7.98
N ALA A 126 -4.96 2.85 6.81
CA ALA A 126 -4.33 2.57 5.54
C ALA A 126 -4.09 3.84 4.72
N MET A 127 -3.07 3.81 3.86
CA MET A 127 -2.83 4.85 2.85
C MET A 127 -2.52 4.20 1.51
N ALA A 128 -3.39 4.35 0.53
CA ALA A 128 -3.21 3.87 -0.83
C ALA A 128 -2.87 5.05 -1.76
N GLY A 129 -1.59 5.23 -2.05
CA GLY A 129 -1.10 6.30 -2.91
C GLY A 129 -0.92 5.86 -4.36
N ALA A 130 -1.42 6.63 -5.32
CA ALA A 130 -1.34 6.34 -6.77
C ALA A 130 -1.63 4.87 -7.11
N GLY A 131 -2.57 4.27 -6.38
CA GLY A 131 -2.99 2.88 -6.52
C GLY A 131 -4.40 2.78 -7.12
N SER A 132 -4.81 1.55 -7.42
CA SER A 132 -6.15 1.24 -7.89
C SER A 132 -6.72 0.04 -7.16
N GLY A 133 -8.03 -0.05 -7.04
CA GLY A 133 -8.74 -1.23 -6.55
C GLY A 133 -9.18 -2.16 -7.68
N THR A 134 -8.94 -1.79 -8.93
CA THR A 134 -9.36 -2.54 -10.11
C THR A 134 -8.39 -2.35 -11.27
N LYS A 135 -8.20 -3.37 -12.06
CA LYS A 135 -7.49 -3.31 -13.35
C LYS A 135 -8.47 -3.48 -14.53
N SER A 136 -9.52 -4.26 -14.36
CA SER A 136 -10.52 -4.47 -15.40
C SER A 136 -11.26 -3.17 -15.78
N ALA A 137 -11.65 -2.35 -14.79
CA ALA A 137 -12.31 -1.08 -15.04
C ALA A 137 -11.37 0.03 -15.56
N LEU A 138 -10.05 -0.20 -15.58
CA LEU A 138 -9.04 0.70 -16.12
C LEU A 138 -8.39 0.16 -17.40
N TYR A 139 -8.94 -0.90 -17.99
CA TYR A 139 -8.40 -1.50 -19.20
C TYR A 139 -8.22 -0.47 -20.31
N GLY A 140 -6.99 -0.40 -20.86
CA GLY A 140 -6.64 0.50 -21.96
C GLY A 140 -6.51 1.99 -21.59
N THR A 141 -6.65 2.35 -20.31
CA THR A 141 -6.54 3.76 -19.86
C THR A 141 -5.22 4.07 -19.16
N ASP A 142 -4.38 3.07 -18.92
CA ASP A 142 -3.06 3.20 -18.29
C ASP A 142 -1.92 2.92 -19.31
N LEU A 143 -0.70 3.27 -18.93
CA LEU A 143 0.49 3.02 -19.77
C LEU A 143 0.89 1.54 -19.82
N TYR A 144 0.26 0.68 -19.04
CA TYR A 144 0.64 -0.73 -18.88
C TYR A 144 -0.26 -1.70 -19.64
N ALA A 145 -1.25 -1.21 -20.41
CA ALA A 145 -2.24 -2.06 -21.08
C ALA A 145 -1.60 -3.23 -21.84
N HIS A 146 -0.59 -2.95 -22.68
CA HIS A 146 0.12 -4.00 -23.41
C HIS A 146 0.90 -4.95 -22.50
N GLY A 147 1.59 -4.45 -21.48
CA GLY A 147 2.29 -5.28 -20.48
C GLY A 147 1.34 -6.16 -19.69
N ASN A 148 0.18 -5.62 -19.33
CA ASN A 148 -0.88 -6.36 -18.65
C ASN A 148 -1.42 -7.48 -19.54
N GLU A 149 -1.62 -7.25 -20.83
CA GLU A 149 -2.04 -8.28 -21.78
C GLU A 149 -1.00 -9.38 -21.97
N LEU A 150 0.29 -9.03 -22.01
CA LEU A 150 1.37 -10.03 -22.05
C LEU A 150 1.44 -10.88 -20.79
N GLU A 151 1.06 -10.33 -19.66
CA GLU A 151 1.06 -11.07 -18.39
C GLU A 151 -0.25 -11.85 -18.16
N TRP A 152 -1.40 -11.24 -18.48
CA TRP A 152 -2.72 -11.77 -18.08
C TRP A 152 -3.58 -12.23 -19.26
N GLY A 153 -3.16 -12.01 -20.50
CA GLY A 153 -3.99 -12.13 -21.69
C GLY A 153 -4.93 -10.94 -21.86
N THR A 154 -5.69 -10.93 -22.96
CA THR A 154 -6.70 -9.88 -23.20
C THR A 154 -7.86 -9.98 -22.18
N LEU A 155 -8.52 -8.86 -21.91
CA LEU A 155 -9.63 -8.81 -20.95
C LEU A 155 -10.73 -9.84 -21.26
N TRP A 156 -11.12 -9.96 -22.52
CA TRP A 156 -12.14 -10.92 -22.99
C TRP A 156 -11.62 -12.35 -23.16
N GLY A 157 -10.31 -12.52 -23.35
CA GLY A 157 -9.68 -13.86 -23.49
C GLY A 157 -9.35 -14.51 -22.14
N ASN A 158 -9.23 -13.74 -21.08
CA ASN A 158 -8.86 -14.24 -19.75
C ASN A 158 -9.52 -13.43 -18.63
N THR A 159 -10.83 -13.29 -18.69
CA THR A 159 -11.65 -12.51 -17.76
C THR A 159 -11.41 -12.87 -16.30
N ASP A 160 -11.19 -14.16 -16.01
CA ASP A 160 -10.99 -14.63 -14.62
C ASP A 160 -9.73 -14.04 -13.98
N VAL A 161 -8.64 -13.89 -14.73
CA VAL A 161 -7.42 -13.22 -14.22
C VAL A 161 -7.68 -11.75 -13.99
N TRP A 162 -8.31 -11.06 -14.95
CA TRP A 162 -8.64 -9.65 -14.83
C TRP A 162 -9.56 -9.37 -13.65
N MET A 163 -10.54 -10.21 -13.39
CA MET A 163 -11.42 -10.10 -12.22
C MET A 163 -10.66 -10.37 -10.91
N ARG A 164 -9.76 -11.35 -10.89
CA ARG A 164 -8.93 -11.65 -9.72
C ARG A 164 -8.01 -10.49 -9.35
N VAL A 165 -7.31 -9.89 -10.33
CA VAL A 165 -6.45 -8.71 -10.09
C VAL A 165 -7.25 -7.41 -9.91
N SER A 166 -8.55 -7.44 -10.05
CA SER A 166 -9.49 -6.33 -9.77
C SER A 166 -10.29 -6.52 -8.48
N ARG A 167 -10.00 -7.58 -7.73
CA ARG A 167 -10.75 -8.00 -6.54
C ARG A 167 -11.02 -6.89 -5.51
N PRO A 168 -10.09 -5.96 -5.20
CA PRO A 168 -10.33 -4.99 -4.15
C PRO A 168 -11.57 -4.13 -4.35
N LEU A 169 -11.85 -3.66 -5.56
CA LEU A 169 -13.06 -2.88 -5.82
C LEU A 169 -14.34 -3.72 -5.65
N TYR A 170 -14.33 -4.94 -6.15
CA TYR A 170 -15.50 -5.85 -6.09
C TYR A 170 -15.74 -6.44 -4.69
N GLN A 171 -14.77 -6.33 -3.79
CA GLN A 171 -14.86 -6.78 -2.39
C GLN A 171 -14.71 -5.61 -1.41
N ALA A 172 -14.96 -4.39 -1.84
CA ALA A 172 -14.83 -3.19 -1.00
C ALA A 172 -15.73 -3.24 0.26
N ASP A 173 -16.81 -4.00 0.22
CA ASP A 173 -17.71 -4.26 1.34
C ASP A 173 -17.04 -4.99 2.53
N ARG A 174 -15.88 -5.61 2.30
CA ARG A 174 -15.07 -6.24 3.35
C ARG A 174 -14.19 -5.25 4.11
N VAL A 175 -13.94 -4.06 3.56
CA VAL A 175 -13.05 -3.07 4.16
C VAL A 175 -13.65 -2.52 5.46
N ARG A 176 -12.83 -2.49 6.51
CA ARG A 176 -13.15 -1.86 7.81
C ARG A 176 -12.10 -0.81 8.17
N THR A 177 -10.96 -0.85 7.51
CA THR A 177 -9.80 0.00 7.80
C THR A 177 -10.02 1.41 7.25
N PRO A 178 -9.95 2.46 8.09
CA PRO A 178 -9.90 3.84 7.63
C PRO A 178 -8.81 4.04 6.60
N THR A 179 -9.14 4.63 5.43
CA THR A 179 -8.22 4.66 4.29
C THR A 179 -8.08 6.07 3.70
N LEU A 180 -6.83 6.54 3.60
CA LEU A 180 -6.44 7.74 2.88
C LEU A 180 -6.02 7.36 1.46
N PHE A 181 -6.59 8.01 0.45
CA PHE A 181 -6.17 7.93 -0.93
C PHE A 181 -5.45 9.21 -1.33
N MET A 182 -4.33 9.10 -2.06
CA MET A 182 -3.56 10.25 -2.55
C MET A 182 -3.11 10.02 -3.98
N HIS A 183 -3.29 11.01 -4.86
CA HIS A 183 -3.03 10.84 -6.29
C HIS A 183 -2.64 12.15 -6.98
N GLY A 184 -1.81 12.07 -8.02
CA GLY A 184 -1.61 13.16 -8.98
C GLY A 184 -2.71 13.14 -10.04
N VAL A 185 -3.30 14.30 -10.38
CA VAL A 185 -4.42 14.34 -11.34
C VAL A 185 -4.03 13.90 -12.74
N ASN A 186 -2.77 14.13 -13.14
CA ASN A 186 -2.23 13.80 -14.47
C ASN A 186 -1.46 12.48 -14.48
N ASP A 187 -1.84 11.55 -13.61
CA ASP A 187 -1.21 10.23 -13.56
C ASP A 187 -1.70 9.34 -14.70
N TYR A 188 -0.82 9.08 -15.67
CA TYR A 188 -1.08 8.16 -16.80
C TYR A 188 -0.54 6.75 -16.53
N ASN A 189 0.30 6.56 -15.51
CA ASN A 189 0.77 5.23 -15.12
C ASN A 189 -0.36 4.44 -14.45
N VAL A 190 -0.99 5.10 -13.46
CA VAL A 190 -2.17 4.58 -12.79
C VAL A 190 -3.20 5.71 -12.78
N PRO A 191 -4.24 5.66 -13.60
CA PRO A 191 -5.24 6.72 -13.67
C PRO A 191 -5.87 7.05 -12.32
N VAL A 192 -6.05 8.33 -12.03
CA VAL A 192 -6.62 8.83 -10.76
C VAL A 192 -7.99 8.22 -10.45
N SER A 193 -8.74 7.86 -11.49
CA SER A 193 -10.05 7.19 -11.39
C SER A 193 -10.00 5.90 -10.58
N GLY A 194 -8.86 5.20 -10.54
CA GLY A 194 -8.69 4.01 -9.70
C GLY A 194 -8.78 4.32 -8.19
N SER A 195 -8.22 5.44 -7.73
CA SER A 195 -8.38 5.93 -6.36
C SER A 195 -9.78 6.49 -6.11
N GLU A 196 -10.35 7.20 -7.07
CA GLU A 196 -11.71 7.76 -6.97
C GLU A 196 -12.77 6.67 -6.81
N GLN A 197 -12.65 5.55 -7.54
CA GLN A 197 -13.55 4.41 -7.43
C GLN A 197 -13.50 3.78 -6.04
N MET A 198 -12.30 3.48 -5.51
CA MET A 198 -12.16 2.94 -4.16
C MET A 198 -12.64 3.92 -3.10
N TYR A 199 -12.27 5.20 -3.20
CA TYR A 199 -12.78 6.25 -2.30
C TYR A 199 -14.31 6.29 -2.32
N ARG A 200 -14.94 6.29 -3.50
CA ARG A 200 -16.40 6.31 -3.63
C ARG A 200 -17.04 5.07 -3.00
N ALA A 201 -16.49 3.89 -3.24
CA ALA A 201 -16.97 2.65 -2.63
C ALA A 201 -16.93 2.73 -1.10
N LEU A 202 -15.79 3.14 -0.51
CA LEU A 202 -15.67 3.26 0.94
C LEU A 202 -16.57 4.35 1.54
N LYS A 203 -16.78 5.47 0.84
CA LYS A 203 -17.77 6.50 1.26
C LYS A 203 -19.19 5.95 1.29
N THR A 204 -19.59 5.18 0.29
CA THR A 204 -20.90 4.53 0.24
C THR A 204 -21.07 3.55 1.40
N LEU A 205 -20.02 2.83 1.75
CA LEU A 205 -19.98 1.86 2.84
C LEU A 205 -19.79 2.50 4.24
N ARG A 206 -19.68 3.83 4.31
CA ARG A 206 -19.46 4.61 5.54
C ARG A 206 -18.15 4.25 6.27
N VAL A 207 -17.16 3.73 5.54
CA VAL A 207 -15.81 3.56 6.07
C VAL A 207 -15.13 4.92 6.09
N PRO A 208 -14.50 5.35 7.20
CA PRO A 208 -13.77 6.62 7.25
C PRO A 208 -12.72 6.68 6.13
N THR A 209 -12.82 7.68 5.27
CA THR A 209 -11.94 7.81 4.12
C THR A 209 -11.78 9.24 3.66
N GLN A 210 -10.58 9.55 3.13
CA GLN A 210 -10.25 10.81 2.49
C GLN A 210 -9.62 10.56 1.13
N LEU A 211 -9.83 11.47 0.20
CA LEU A 211 -9.14 11.51 -1.10
C LEU A 211 -8.46 12.86 -1.26
N VAL A 212 -7.16 12.83 -1.51
CA VAL A 212 -6.35 14.02 -1.78
C VAL A 212 -5.80 13.93 -3.19
N ILE A 213 -6.16 14.90 -4.02
CA ILE A 213 -5.71 14.98 -5.42
C ILE A 213 -4.80 16.18 -5.57
N TYR A 214 -3.60 15.96 -6.15
CA TYR A 214 -2.60 16.98 -6.40
C TYR A 214 -2.69 17.50 -7.84
N PRO A 215 -3.18 18.73 -8.05
CA PRO A 215 -3.29 19.33 -9.38
C PRO A 215 -1.93 19.42 -10.09
N GLY A 216 -1.90 19.06 -11.38
CA GLY A 216 -0.71 19.12 -12.21
C GLY A 216 0.38 18.12 -11.87
N GLN A 217 0.15 17.20 -10.92
CA GLN A 217 1.11 16.14 -10.61
C GLN A 217 0.80 14.87 -11.40
N HIS A 218 1.85 14.14 -11.73
CA HIS A 218 1.82 12.85 -12.42
C HIS A 218 1.90 11.70 -11.41
N HIS A 219 2.50 10.57 -11.80
CA HIS A 219 2.65 9.39 -10.94
C HIS A 219 3.46 9.64 -9.66
N GLY A 220 4.37 10.61 -9.69
CA GLY A 220 5.10 11.10 -8.51
C GLY A 220 4.66 12.50 -8.14
N ILE A 221 4.69 12.82 -6.84
CA ILE A 221 4.42 14.15 -6.34
C ILE A 221 5.74 14.92 -6.27
N ALA A 222 6.06 15.64 -7.33
CA ALA A 222 7.36 16.29 -7.51
C ALA A 222 7.43 17.72 -6.97
N LYS A 223 6.30 18.45 -6.93
CA LYS A 223 6.28 19.85 -6.42
C LYS A 223 6.63 19.87 -4.93
N PRO A 224 7.69 20.57 -4.49
CA PRO A 224 8.17 20.49 -3.10
C PRO A 224 7.11 20.81 -2.04
N SER A 225 6.24 21.79 -2.29
CA SER A 225 5.14 22.12 -1.37
C SER A 225 4.12 20.97 -1.24
N TYR A 226 3.85 20.24 -2.32
CA TYR A 226 2.97 19.08 -2.32
C TYR A 226 3.62 17.86 -1.69
N ALA A 227 4.91 17.63 -1.95
CA ALA A 227 5.66 16.56 -1.29
C ALA A 227 5.69 16.73 0.24
N ARG A 228 5.87 17.98 0.72
CA ARG A 228 5.77 18.30 2.15
C ARG A 228 4.34 18.09 2.69
N ASP A 229 3.31 18.53 1.96
CA ASP A 229 1.91 18.30 2.32
C ASP A 229 1.58 16.80 2.40
N GLN A 230 2.10 16.02 1.46
CA GLN A 230 1.95 14.55 1.45
C GLN A 230 2.51 13.92 2.73
N LEU A 231 3.74 14.25 3.13
CA LEU A 231 4.35 13.72 4.36
C LEU A 231 3.57 14.16 5.61
N ARG A 232 3.12 15.42 5.67
CA ARG A 232 2.30 15.94 6.76
C ARG A 232 0.99 15.12 6.89
N ARG A 233 0.28 14.87 5.78
CA ARG A 233 -0.96 14.11 5.75
C ARG A 233 -0.75 12.65 6.15
N TYR A 234 0.37 12.03 5.81
CA TYR A 234 0.71 10.70 6.29
C TYR A 234 0.76 10.68 7.83
N LEU A 235 1.50 11.61 8.42
CA LEU A 235 1.63 11.70 9.88
C LEU A 235 0.30 12.00 10.57
N GLU A 236 -0.49 12.93 10.04
CA GLU A 236 -1.82 13.27 10.56
C GLU A 236 -2.77 12.07 10.49
N TRP A 237 -2.78 11.36 9.35
CA TRP A 237 -3.65 10.20 9.15
C TRP A 237 -3.31 9.05 10.10
N TYR A 238 -2.07 8.60 10.08
CA TYR A 238 -1.67 7.51 10.98
C TYR A 238 -1.73 7.96 12.45
N GLY A 239 -1.38 9.19 12.77
CA GLY A 239 -1.49 9.74 14.12
C GLY A 239 -2.92 9.70 14.66
N SER A 240 -3.92 9.93 13.82
CA SER A 240 -5.33 9.88 14.22
C SER A 240 -5.81 8.50 14.64
N TYR A 241 -5.19 7.42 14.14
CA TYR A 241 -5.65 6.05 14.36
C TYR A 241 -4.66 5.16 15.13
N LEU A 242 -3.37 5.51 15.15
CA LEU A 242 -2.32 4.70 15.78
C LEU A 242 -1.75 5.30 17.06
N SER A 243 -2.06 6.57 17.39
CA SER A 243 -1.71 7.15 18.68
C SER A 243 -2.61 6.54 19.77
N GLY A 244 -2.03 6.03 20.84
CA GLY A 244 -2.75 5.37 21.94
C GLY A 244 -3.69 6.26 22.78
N SER A 245 -3.91 7.52 22.39
CA SER A 245 -4.92 8.42 22.94
C SER A 245 -6.03 8.58 21.90
N SER A 246 -7.24 8.14 22.24
CA SER A 246 -8.45 8.41 21.47
C SER A 246 -8.67 9.92 21.35
N ARG A 247 -8.06 10.57 20.36
CA ARG A 247 -8.61 11.83 19.86
C ARG A 247 -9.85 11.45 19.05
N ALA A 248 -10.99 11.45 19.73
CA ALA A 248 -12.27 11.43 19.06
C ALA A 248 -12.24 12.47 17.92
N ALA A 249 -12.59 12.04 16.72
CA ALA A 249 -12.77 12.92 15.57
C ALA A 249 -13.77 14.01 15.97
N ARG A 250 -13.29 15.25 15.97
CA ARG A 250 -14.14 16.44 15.98
C ARG A 250 -14.46 16.80 14.53
#